data_03592ca487446ff772326d23471e6cf3
#
_entry.id   03592ca487446ff772326d23471e6cf3
#
_cell.length_a   1.000
_cell.length_b   1.000
_cell.length_c   1.000
_cell.angle_alpha   90.00
_cell.angle_beta   90.00
_cell.angle_gamma   90.00
#
_symmetry.space_group_name_H-M   'P 1'
#
loop_
_entity.id
_entity.type
_entity.pdbx_description
1 polymer ?
#
loop_
_entity_poly.entity_id
_entity_poly.type
_entity_poly.pdbx_seq_one_letter_code
_entity_poly.pdbx_strand_id
1 'polypeptide(L)'
;SVKDLKAYEDVFTLIDECTDNYVFVYDLENDLFHISKSALDTFTLEEGHIKLASSALKPLVYPKDWDRLAADIRAVRNQEKAQHNLEYRLITKDDEIIWVSGKSRTFFNENGEPFMLIGCISEIGKHNKYDNITSLYCEDVLKERYALAKIAEPQPVTGTILLIGIDNFREINEKYGTKMGNILLAGVAEAIAVCCKNRENVFRFHGD
;
A
#
# COMPACT_ATOMS: atom_id res chain seq x y z
N SER A 1 13.70 0.98 28.70
CA SER A 1 13.94 -0.33 29.35
C SER A 1 13.55 -1.46 28.38
N VAL A 2 13.99 -2.70 28.61
CA VAL A 2 13.68 -3.88 27.76
C VAL A 2 12.15 -4.12 27.66
N LYS A 3 11.39 -3.73 28.67
CA LYS A 3 9.92 -3.81 28.66
C LYS A 3 9.28 -2.82 27.67
N ASP A 4 9.90 -1.67 27.49
CA ASP A 4 9.39 -0.65 26.57
C ASP A 4 9.65 -1.09 25.11
N LEU A 5 10.79 -1.71 24.82
CA LEU A 5 11.12 -2.21 23.47
C LEU A 5 10.09 -3.25 23.00
N LYS A 6 9.74 -4.21 23.86
CA LYS A 6 8.76 -5.25 23.54
C LYS A 6 7.36 -4.67 23.31
N ALA A 7 6.96 -3.67 24.09
CA ALA A 7 5.69 -2.98 23.88
C ALA A 7 5.65 -2.24 22.55
N TYR A 8 6.76 -1.66 22.10
CA TYR A 8 6.87 -1.04 20.76
C TYR A 8 6.80 -2.08 19.64
N GLU A 9 7.46 -3.23 19.79
CA GLU A 9 7.40 -4.33 18.83
C GLU A 9 5.98 -4.89 18.69
N ASP A 10 5.26 -5.07 19.80
CA ASP A 10 3.88 -5.55 19.81
C ASP A 10 2.94 -4.54 19.12
N VAL A 11 3.09 -3.24 19.38
CA VAL A 11 2.30 -2.19 18.71
C VAL A 11 2.64 -2.11 17.22
N PHE A 12 3.91 -2.23 16.86
CA PHE A 12 4.35 -2.21 15.48
C PHE A 12 3.77 -3.39 14.68
N THR A 13 3.81 -4.59 15.28
CA THR A 13 3.22 -5.80 14.69
C THR A 13 1.70 -5.64 14.51
N LEU A 14 1.01 -5.10 15.52
CA LEU A 14 -0.43 -4.86 15.44
C LEU A 14 -0.79 -3.88 14.32
N ILE A 15 -0.03 -2.80 14.16
CA ILE A 15 -0.24 -1.84 13.07
C ILE A 15 0.00 -2.49 11.71
N ASP A 16 1.05 -3.31 11.56
CA ASP A 16 1.37 -4.04 10.34
C ASP A 16 0.22 -4.98 9.92
N GLU A 17 -0.41 -5.66 10.90
CA GLU A 17 -1.57 -6.53 10.66
C GLU A 17 -2.84 -5.76 10.27
N CYS A 18 -2.92 -4.47 10.63
CA CYS A 18 -4.11 -3.62 10.38
C CYS A 18 -4.02 -2.76 9.11
N THR A 19 -2.91 -2.78 8.40
CA THR A 19 -2.70 -1.91 7.22
C THR A 19 -1.99 -2.63 6.09
N ASP A 20 -2.34 -2.29 4.85
CA ASP A 20 -1.63 -2.73 3.64
C ASP A 20 -0.41 -1.85 3.34
N ASN A 21 -0.12 -0.86 4.18
CA ASN A 21 1.04 0.00 4.03
C ASN A 21 2.25 -0.60 4.74
N TYR A 22 3.44 -0.38 4.21
CA TYR A 22 4.67 -0.74 4.89
C TYR A 22 4.96 0.30 5.98
N VAL A 23 4.77 -0.07 7.23
CA VAL A 23 5.06 0.79 8.38
C VAL A 23 6.55 0.76 8.68
N PHE A 24 7.13 1.89 9.06
CA PHE A 24 8.55 1.96 9.41
C PHE A 24 8.82 2.88 10.60
N VAL A 25 9.93 2.57 11.26
CA VAL A 25 10.59 3.42 12.24
C VAL A 25 12.04 3.60 11.82
N TYR A 26 12.49 4.84 11.70
CA TYR A 26 13.89 5.15 11.39
C TYR A 26 14.54 5.90 12.54
N ASP A 27 15.44 5.23 13.23
CA ASP A 27 16.33 5.81 14.23
C ASP A 27 17.44 6.56 13.50
N LEU A 28 17.38 7.89 13.58
CA LEU A 28 18.30 8.79 12.87
C LEU A 28 19.67 8.84 13.54
N GLU A 29 19.76 8.57 14.85
CA GLU A 29 21.00 8.61 15.61
C GLU A 29 21.88 7.39 15.31
N ASN A 30 21.24 6.21 15.24
CA ASN A 30 21.95 4.95 15.05
C ASN A 30 21.94 4.46 13.59
N ASP A 31 21.32 5.21 12.68
CA ASP A 31 21.10 4.83 11.27
C ASP A 31 20.44 3.44 11.15
N LEU A 32 19.43 3.20 11.98
CA LEU A 32 18.72 1.93 12.10
C LEU A 32 17.29 2.07 11.59
N PHE A 33 16.94 1.30 10.58
CA PHE A 33 15.62 1.31 9.97
C PHE A 33 14.87 0.02 10.29
N HIS A 34 13.70 0.14 10.87
CA HIS A 34 12.78 -0.96 11.12
C HIS A 34 11.61 -0.83 10.15
N ILE A 35 11.30 -1.89 9.45
CA ILE A 35 10.17 -1.94 8.53
C ILE A 35 9.29 -3.13 8.84
N SER A 36 8.01 -3.00 8.57
CA SER A 36 7.00 -4.02 8.77
C SER A 36 7.32 -5.32 8.03
N LYS A 37 6.87 -6.42 8.60
CA LYS A 37 7.13 -7.76 8.07
C LYS A 37 6.56 -7.95 6.66
N SER A 38 5.44 -7.30 6.34
CA SER A 38 4.82 -7.30 5.02
C SER A 38 5.77 -6.79 3.91
N ALA A 39 6.71 -5.89 4.25
CA ALA A 39 7.73 -5.42 3.29
C ALA A 39 8.71 -6.52 2.87
N LEU A 40 8.98 -7.53 3.73
CA LEU A 40 9.87 -8.65 3.41
C LEU A 40 9.31 -9.55 2.31
N ASP A 41 8.00 -9.55 2.14
CA ASP A 41 7.32 -10.31 1.09
C ASP A 41 7.44 -9.63 -0.29
N THR A 42 7.63 -8.31 -0.30
CA THR A 42 7.66 -7.49 -1.51
C THR A 42 9.06 -7.09 -1.95
N PHE A 43 9.96 -6.81 -1.00
CA PHE A 43 11.28 -6.29 -1.30
C PHE A 43 12.39 -7.29 -0.96
N THR A 44 13.56 -7.13 -1.58
CA THR A 44 14.74 -7.93 -1.29
C THR A 44 15.38 -7.44 0.02
N LEU A 45 14.82 -7.91 1.14
CA LEU A 45 15.26 -7.61 2.50
C LEU A 45 15.45 -8.93 3.25
N GLU A 46 16.56 -9.08 3.96
CA GLU A 46 16.85 -10.31 4.76
C GLU A 46 16.07 -10.30 6.08
N GLU A 47 15.92 -9.12 6.68
CA GLU A 47 15.21 -8.92 7.95
C GLU A 47 14.56 -7.52 8.02
N GLY A 48 13.61 -7.36 8.95
CA GLY A 48 12.93 -6.08 9.16
C GLY A 48 13.76 -5.02 9.90
N HIS A 49 14.98 -5.35 10.36
CA HIS A 49 15.90 -4.46 11.07
C HIS A 49 17.15 -4.21 10.21
N ILE A 50 17.25 -3.04 9.63
CA ILE A 50 18.26 -2.69 8.65
C ILE A 50 19.25 -1.71 9.29
N LYS A 51 20.50 -2.16 9.51
CA LYS A 51 21.61 -1.31 9.95
C LYS A 51 22.22 -0.57 8.75
N LEU A 52 22.81 0.61 9.01
CA LEU A 52 23.34 1.48 7.96
C LEU A 52 22.30 1.76 6.87
N ALA A 53 21.10 2.10 7.32
CA ALA A 53 19.93 2.24 6.47
C ALA A 53 20.13 3.24 5.34
N SER A 54 20.89 4.31 5.60
CA SER A 54 21.26 5.33 4.60
C SER A 54 21.98 4.77 3.37
N SER A 55 22.61 3.61 3.48
CA SER A 55 23.26 2.92 2.35
C SER A 55 22.55 1.61 1.95
N ALA A 56 22.06 0.86 2.93
CA ALA A 56 21.44 -0.45 2.70
C ALA A 56 20.09 -0.38 1.95
N LEU A 57 19.34 0.71 2.10
CA LEU A 57 18.09 0.93 1.37
C LEU A 57 18.28 1.41 -0.07
N LYS A 58 19.48 1.89 -0.42
CA LYS A 58 19.76 2.42 -1.76
C LYS A 58 19.44 1.45 -2.91
N PRO A 59 19.76 0.14 -2.84
CA PRO A 59 19.43 -0.81 -3.89
C PRO A 59 17.92 -1.00 -4.13
N LEU A 60 17.09 -0.73 -3.13
CA LEU A 60 15.63 -0.85 -3.22
C LEU A 60 14.99 0.37 -3.90
N VAL A 61 15.70 1.49 -3.94
CA VAL A 61 15.19 2.72 -4.53
C VAL A 61 15.59 2.79 -6.00
N TYR A 62 14.65 3.15 -6.86
CA TYR A 62 14.96 3.37 -8.27
C TYR A 62 16.10 4.41 -8.42
N PRO A 63 17.16 4.13 -9.20
CA PRO A 63 18.39 4.91 -9.16
C PRO A 63 18.22 6.43 -9.35
N LYS A 64 17.29 6.84 -10.23
CA LYS A 64 17.03 8.27 -10.48
C LYS A 64 16.32 9.00 -9.33
N ASP A 65 15.75 8.28 -8.36
CA ASP A 65 15.00 8.85 -7.25
C ASP A 65 15.82 8.89 -5.95
N TRP A 66 16.95 8.17 -5.90
CA TRP A 66 17.77 8.07 -4.70
C TRP A 66 18.26 9.41 -4.16
N ASP A 67 18.84 10.25 -5.02
CA ASP A 67 19.42 11.53 -4.58
C ASP A 67 18.35 12.46 -4.01
N ARG A 68 17.14 12.44 -4.58
CA ARG A 68 15.99 13.20 -4.10
C ARG A 68 15.48 12.69 -2.75
N LEU A 69 15.37 11.37 -2.57
CA LEU A 69 14.98 10.76 -1.30
C LEU A 69 16.03 11.04 -0.21
N ALA A 70 17.30 10.85 -0.51
CA ALA A 70 18.39 11.10 0.42
C ALA A 70 18.48 12.60 0.82
N ALA A 71 18.21 13.52 -0.12
CA ALA A 71 18.14 14.96 0.16
C ALA A 71 16.96 15.30 1.07
N ASP A 72 15.78 14.68 0.84
CA ASP A 72 14.59 14.89 1.66
C ASP A 72 14.81 14.44 3.11
N ILE A 73 15.39 13.26 3.31
CA ILE A 73 15.73 12.77 4.66
C ILE A 73 16.78 13.65 5.34
N ARG A 74 17.80 14.14 4.61
CA ARG A 74 18.77 15.08 5.16
C ARG A 74 18.13 16.41 5.57
N ALA A 75 17.19 16.93 4.78
CA ALA A 75 16.45 18.15 5.11
C ALA A 75 15.64 18.01 6.40
N VAL A 76 15.02 16.84 6.63
CA VAL A 76 14.35 16.55 7.90
C VAL A 76 15.35 16.46 9.06
N ARG A 77 16.46 15.77 8.88
CA ARG A 77 17.53 15.63 9.89
C ARG A 77 18.15 16.99 10.27
N ASN A 78 18.31 17.89 9.29
CA ASN A 78 18.83 19.24 9.50
C ASN A 78 17.76 20.23 9.98
N GLN A 79 16.53 19.80 10.24
CA GLN A 79 15.39 20.64 10.62
C GLN A 79 14.98 21.70 9.56
N GLU A 80 15.42 21.51 8.32
CA GLU A 80 15.02 22.34 7.18
C GLU A 80 13.59 22.01 6.71
N LYS A 81 13.12 20.81 7.09
CA LYS A 81 11.79 20.26 6.78
C LYS A 81 11.21 19.54 7.99
N ALA A 82 9.94 19.79 8.29
CA ALA A 82 9.29 19.24 9.49
C ALA A 82 8.95 17.74 9.38
N GLN A 83 8.70 17.24 8.16
CA GLN A 83 8.21 15.88 7.92
C GLN A 83 8.74 15.36 6.59
N HIS A 84 8.98 14.04 6.52
CA HIS A 84 9.15 13.35 5.25
C HIS A 84 7.78 13.17 4.59
N ASN A 85 7.65 13.63 3.36
CA ASN A 85 6.48 13.42 2.51
C ASN A 85 6.95 13.50 1.06
N LEU A 86 7.15 12.34 0.44
CA LEU A 86 7.73 12.24 -0.89
C LEU A 86 7.16 11.04 -1.65
N GLU A 87 6.94 11.22 -2.95
CA GLU A 87 6.64 10.13 -3.87
C GLU A 87 7.91 9.74 -4.62
N TYR A 88 8.20 8.44 -4.67
CA TYR A 88 9.39 7.87 -5.31
C TYR A 88 9.12 6.44 -5.76
N ARG A 89 10.06 5.87 -6.50
CA ARG A 89 9.94 4.49 -7.00
C ARG A 89 10.80 3.54 -6.18
N LEU A 90 10.23 2.39 -5.87
CA LEU A 90 10.94 1.25 -5.30
C LEU A 90 11.02 0.11 -6.32
N ILE A 91 11.99 -0.75 -6.12
CA ILE A 91 12.22 -1.96 -6.90
C ILE A 91 11.84 -3.16 -6.02
N THR A 92 10.89 -3.97 -6.47
CA THR A 92 10.47 -5.19 -5.78
C THR A 92 11.48 -6.31 -5.96
N LYS A 93 11.34 -7.41 -5.22
CA LYS A 93 12.19 -8.61 -5.38
C LYS A 93 12.05 -9.29 -6.76
N ASP A 94 10.97 -9.00 -7.48
CA ASP A 94 10.70 -9.51 -8.83
C ASP A 94 11.14 -8.50 -9.91
N ASP A 95 11.99 -7.53 -9.55
CA ASP A 95 12.50 -6.45 -10.42
C ASP A 95 11.41 -5.52 -10.99
N GLU A 96 10.22 -5.53 -10.41
CA GLU A 96 9.17 -4.59 -10.78
C GLU A 96 9.40 -3.21 -10.17
N ILE A 97 9.10 -2.16 -10.92
CA ILE A 97 9.18 -0.78 -10.44
C ILE A 97 7.79 -0.32 -10.01
N ILE A 98 7.64 -0.03 -8.71
CA ILE A 98 6.40 0.47 -8.14
C ILE A 98 6.54 1.91 -7.67
N TRP A 99 5.51 2.72 -7.85
CA TRP A 99 5.43 4.04 -7.26
C TRP A 99 4.91 3.97 -5.84
N VAL A 100 5.55 4.68 -4.93
CA VAL A 100 5.16 4.75 -3.52
C VAL A 100 5.10 6.19 -3.03
N SER A 101 4.27 6.41 -2.01
CA SER A 101 4.22 7.63 -1.21
C SER A 101 4.76 7.31 0.18
N GLY A 102 5.94 7.85 0.51
CA GLY A 102 6.51 7.77 1.85
C GLY A 102 6.09 8.98 2.67
N LYS A 103 5.53 8.74 3.85
CA LYS A 103 5.13 9.79 4.80
C LYS A 103 5.59 9.43 6.20
N SER A 104 6.18 10.39 6.91
CA SER A 104 6.54 10.18 8.31
C SER A 104 6.36 11.42 9.15
N ARG A 105 6.26 11.18 10.46
CA ARG A 105 6.33 12.20 11.50
C ARG A 105 7.71 12.15 12.15
N THR A 106 8.27 13.33 12.42
CA THR A 106 9.54 13.49 13.12
C THR A 106 9.30 13.58 14.62
N PHE A 107 10.10 12.86 15.40
CA PHE A 107 10.15 12.93 16.85
C PHE A 107 11.47 13.57 17.28
N PHE A 108 11.40 14.40 18.32
CA PHE A 108 12.51 15.20 18.80
C PHE A 108 12.87 14.78 20.23
N ASN A 109 14.18 14.80 20.53
CA ASN A 109 14.69 14.60 21.89
C ASN A 109 14.46 15.85 22.76
N GLU A 110 14.87 15.77 24.02
CA GLU A 110 14.74 16.87 24.98
C GLU A 110 15.50 18.15 24.56
N ASN A 111 16.52 18.01 23.73
CA ASN A 111 17.31 19.12 23.19
C ASN A 111 16.68 19.74 21.92
N GLY A 112 15.55 19.21 21.45
CA GLY A 112 14.89 19.65 20.22
C GLY A 112 15.55 19.14 18.93
N GLU A 113 16.38 18.10 19.03
CA GLU A 113 17.02 17.48 17.85
C GLU A 113 16.18 16.32 17.34
N PRO A 114 16.04 16.15 16.01
CA PRO A 114 15.29 15.05 15.44
C PRO A 114 16.06 13.74 15.65
N PHE A 115 15.46 12.78 16.35
CA PHE A 115 16.10 11.49 16.63
C PHE A 115 15.40 10.30 15.97
N MET A 116 14.12 10.44 15.60
CA MET A 116 13.35 9.32 15.06
C MET A 116 12.31 9.78 14.05
N LEU A 117 12.12 9.00 12.98
CA LEU A 117 10.99 9.12 12.06
C LEU A 117 10.10 7.88 12.23
N ILE A 118 8.80 8.10 12.33
CA ILE A 118 7.79 7.03 12.28
C ILE A 118 6.84 7.33 11.14
N GLY A 119 6.60 6.35 10.28
CA GLY A 119 5.80 6.57 9.11
C GLY A 119 5.34 5.32 8.40
N CYS A 120 4.82 5.54 7.22
CA CYS A 120 4.39 4.48 6.32
C CYS A 120 4.79 4.79 4.88
N ILE A 121 4.98 3.72 4.12
CA ILE A 121 5.17 3.72 2.68
C ILE A 121 3.94 3.05 2.08
N SER A 122 3.21 3.77 1.23
CA SER A 122 1.99 3.30 0.56
C SER A 122 2.25 3.16 -0.93
N GLU A 123 1.88 2.05 -1.54
CA GLU A 123 1.95 1.91 -3.00
C GLU A 123 0.92 2.83 -3.67
N ILE A 124 1.37 3.65 -4.61
CA ILE A 124 0.50 4.52 -5.40
C ILE A 124 -0.14 3.67 -6.50
N GLY A 125 -1.47 3.65 -6.52
CA GLY A 125 -2.26 2.87 -7.48
C GLY A 125 -2.75 1.52 -6.97
N LYS A 126 -2.18 0.96 -5.89
CA LYS A 126 -2.65 -0.30 -5.29
C LYS A 126 -3.94 -0.13 -4.48
N HIS A 127 -4.26 1.07 -4.06
CA HIS A 127 -5.42 1.39 -3.20
C HIS A 127 -6.50 2.22 -3.89
N ASN A 128 -6.68 2.08 -5.20
CA ASN A 128 -7.95 2.51 -5.77
C ASN A 128 -9.02 1.53 -5.29
N LYS A 129 -9.71 1.88 -4.18
CA LYS A 129 -10.88 1.13 -3.71
C LYS A 129 -11.92 0.98 -4.82
N TYR A 130 -11.86 1.83 -5.81
CA TYR A 130 -12.79 1.89 -6.93
C TYR A 130 -12.06 1.70 -8.26
N ASP A 131 -12.62 0.89 -9.12
CA ASP A 131 -12.22 0.77 -10.51
C ASP A 131 -12.51 2.07 -11.29
N ASN A 132 -11.53 2.58 -12.01
CA ASN A 132 -11.62 3.87 -12.70
C ASN A 132 -12.61 3.88 -13.86
N ILE A 133 -12.98 2.71 -14.41
CA ILE A 133 -13.90 2.56 -15.55
C ILE A 133 -15.33 2.45 -15.06
N THR A 134 -15.55 1.57 -14.08
CA THR A 134 -16.89 1.21 -13.61
C THR A 134 -17.32 1.94 -12.35
N SER A 135 -16.37 2.54 -11.62
CA SER A 135 -16.57 3.13 -10.29
C SER A 135 -17.15 2.14 -9.26
N LEU A 136 -17.00 0.84 -9.50
CA LEU A 136 -17.28 -0.22 -8.53
C LEU A 136 -16.08 -0.44 -7.64
N TYR A 137 -16.29 -1.08 -6.48
CA TYR A 137 -15.18 -1.53 -5.66
C TYR A 137 -14.29 -2.54 -6.40
N CYS A 138 -12.98 -2.43 -6.21
CA CYS A 138 -12.03 -3.41 -6.72
C CYS A 138 -12.09 -4.72 -5.92
N GLU A 139 -11.50 -5.78 -6.48
CA GLU A 139 -11.38 -7.11 -5.88
C GLU A 139 -10.77 -7.08 -4.47
N ASP A 140 -9.78 -6.23 -4.23
CA ASP A 140 -9.09 -6.13 -2.94
C ASP A 140 -10.03 -5.70 -1.81
N VAL A 141 -11.01 -4.83 -2.10
CA VAL A 141 -12.04 -4.45 -1.12
C VAL A 141 -12.92 -5.64 -0.73
N LEU A 142 -13.23 -6.54 -1.67
CA LEU A 142 -13.96 -7.76 -1.36
C LEU A 142 -13.15 -8.69 -0.45
N LYS A 143 -11.86 -8.87 -0.74
CA LYS A 143 -10.95 -9.68 0.08
C LYS A 143 -10.83 -9.14 1.49
N GLU A 144 -10.64 -7.82 1.63
CA GLU A 144 -10.58 -7.13 2.92
C GLU A 144 -11.88 -7.33 3.72
N ARG A 145 -13.04 -7.08 3.10
CA ARG A 145 -14.35 -7.26 3.77
C ARG A 145 -14.59 -8.70 4.20
N TYR A 146 -14.20 -9.68 3.39
CA TYR A 146 -14.32 -11.09 3.73
C TYR A 146 -13.42 -11.48 4.89
N ALA A 147 -12.18 -10.98 4.92
CA ALA A 147 -11.25 -11.22 6.03
C ALA A 147 -11.76 -10.61 7.34
N LEU A 148 -12.26 -9.37 7.30
CA LEU A 148 -12.85 -8.70 8.46
C LEU A 148 -14.09 -9.41 8.98
N ALA A 149 -14.98 -9.87 8.08
CA ALA A 149 -16.16 -10.62 8.45
C ALA A 149 -15.81 -11.94 9.16
N LYS A 150 -14.75 -12.63 8.70
CA LYS A 150 -14.26 -13.85 9.35
C LYS A 150 -13.73 -13.64 10.77
N ILE A 151 -13.15 -12.46 11.02
CA ILE A 151 -12.60 -12.12 12.34
C ILE A 151 -13.72 -11.70 13.30
N ALA A 152 -14.72 -10.96 12.79
CA ALA A 152 -15.78 -10.37 13.59
C ALA A 152 -16.84 -11.38 14.05
N GLU A 153 -17.05 -12.47 13.30
CA GLU A 153 -18.07 -13.45 13.61
C GLU A 153 -17.50 -14.85 13.84
N PRO A 154 -17.71 -15.47 15.03
CA PRO A 154 -17.29 -16.83 15.32
C PRO A 154 -18.08 -17.91 14.56
N GLN A 155 -19.13 -17.54 13.86
CA GLN A 155 -19.98 -18.44 13.05
C GLN A 155 -19.55 -18.36 11.56
N PRO A 156 -19.76 -19.46 10.79
CA PRO A 156 -19.45 -19.44 9.36
C PRO A 156 -20.27 -18.37 8.65
N VAL A 157 -19.59 -17.45 7.97
CA VAL A 157 -20.25 -16.49 7.07
C VAL A 157 -20.82 -17.27 5.88
N THR A 158 -22.13 -17.24 5.71
CA THR A 158 -22.82 -17.89 4.58
C THR A 158 -23.35 -16.84 3.61
N GLY A 159 -23.20 -17.10 2.33
CA GLY A 159 -23.68 -16.19 1.30
C GLY A 159 -23.50 -16.77 -0.09
N THR A 160 -23.91 -16.03 -1.11
CA THR A 160 -23.75 -16.38 -2.52
C THR A 160 -22.91 -15.33 -3.22
N ILE A 161 -21.93 -15.78 -3.99
CA ILE A 161 -21.12 -14.93 -4.88
C ILE A 161 -21.54 -15.28 -6.31
N LEU A 162 -21.86 -14.25 -7.10
CA LEU A 162 -22.10 -14.36 -8.52
C LEU A 162 -20.90 -13.74 -9.25
N LEU A 163 -20.30 -14.48 -10.16
CA LEU A 163 -19.30 -13.99 -11.09
C LEU A 163 -19.96 -13.77 -12.45
N ILE A 164 -19.87 -12.56 -12.97
CA ILE A 164 -20.49 -12.14 -14.22
C ILE A 164 -19.40 -11.67 -15.17
N GLY A 165 -19.36 -12.19 -16.39
CA GLY A 165 -18.45 -11.81 -17.45
C GLY A 165 -19.21 -11.41 -18.71
N ILE A 166 -18.56 -10.62 -19.57
CA ILE A 166 -19.12 -10.18 -20.85
C ILE A 166 -18.60 -11.11 -21.95
N ASP A 167 -19.52 -11.87 -22.58
CA ASP A 167 -19.14 -12.76 -23.65
C ASP A 167 -18.50 -11.98 -24.82
N ASN A 168 -17.43 -12.53 -25.38
CA ASN A 168 -16.70 -11.98 -26.53
C ASN A 168 -16.18 -10.55 -26.33
N PHE A 169 -15.92 -10.13 -25.08
CA PHE A 169 -15.46 -8.78 -24.77
C PHE A 169 -14.16 -8.40 -25.50
N ARG A 170 -13.25 -9.38 -25.69
CA ARG A 170 -12.04 -9.18 -26.45
C ARG A 170 -12.33 -8.82 -27.92
N GLU A 171 -13.27 -9.51 -28.58
CA GLU A 171 -13.67 -9.23 -29.97
C GLU A 171 -14.29 -7.84 -30.09
N ILE A 172 -15.03 -7.41 -29.08
CA ILE A 172 -15.59 -6.04 -29.01
C ILE A 172 -14.46 -5.01 -28.98
N ASN A 173 -13.43 -5.23 -28.15
CA ASN A 173 -12.27 -4.35 -28.08
C ASN A 173 -11.48 -4.32 -29.40
N GLU A 174 -11.29 -5.47 -30.04
CA GLU A 174 -10.59 -5.56 -31.32
C GLU A 174 -11.36 -4.86 -32.46
N LYS A 175 -12.69 -4.97 -32.47
CA LYS A 175 -13.53 -4.40 -33.52
C LYS A 175 -13.83 -2.92 -33.34
N TYR A 176 -14.09 -2.48 -32.10
CA TYR A 176 -14.61 -1.14 -31.81
C TYR A 176 -13.65 -0.27 -30.98
N GLY A 177 -12.50 -0.84 -30.59
CA GLY A 177 -11.49 -0.18 -29.78
C GLY A 177 -11.78 -0.22 -28.27
N THR A 178 -10.72 -0.11 -27.48
CA THR A 178 -10.77 -0.19 -26.00
C THR A 178 -11.67 0.86 -25.36
N LYS A 179 -11.80 2.04 -26.00
CA LYS A 179 -12.70 3.10 -25.52
C LYS A 179 -14.15 2.66 -25.51
N MET A 180 -14.59 1.94 -26.55
CA MET A 180 -15.94 1.40 -26.62
C MET A 180 -16.14 0.26 -25.61
N GLY A 181 -15.14 -0.61 -25.45
CA GLY A 181 -15.16 -1.64 -24.41
C GLY A 181 -15.31 -1.05 -23.00
N ASN A 182 -14.61 0.03 -22.69
CA ASN A 182 -14.75 0.72 -21.40
C ASN A 182 -16.14 1.30 -21.19
N ILE A 183 -16.77 1.85 -22.23
CA ILE A 183 -18.17 2.35 -22.17
C ILE A 183 -19.13 1.18 -21.90
N LEU A 184 -18.92 0.04 -22.55
CA LEU A 184 -19.73 -1.16 -22.34
C LEU A 184 -19.57 -1.68 -20.91
N LEU A 185 -18.33 -1.79 -20.42
CA LEU A 185 -18.04 -2.20 -19.04
C LEU A 185 -18.75 -1.32 -18.00
N ALA A 186 -18.66 0.01 -18.18
CA ALA A 186 -19.33 0.95 -17.30
C ALA A 186 -20.86 0.79 -17.33
N GLY A 187 -21.44 0.60 -18.53
CA GLY A 187 -22.89 0.38 -18.70
C GLY A 187 -23.40 -0.91 -18.06
N VAL A 188 -22.66 -2.02 -18.24
CA VAL A 188 -22.99 -3.31 -17.62
C VAL A 188 -22.85 -3.22 -16.08
N ALA A 189 -21.78 -2.60 -15.60
CA ALA A 189 -21.55 -2.40 -14.17
C ALA A 189 -22.69 -1.61 -13.51
N GLU A 190 -23.17 -0.55 -14.16
CA GLU A 190 -24.29 0.25 -13.66
C GLU A 190 -25.60 -0.55 -13.66
N ALA A 191 -25.87 -1.32 -14.70
CA ALA A 191 -27.05 -2.18 -14.78
C ALA A 191 -27.07 -3.23 -13.65
N ILE A 192 -25.91 -3.87 -13.38
CA ILE A 192 -25.76 -4.83 -12.27
C ILE A 192 -25.98 -4.13 -10.92
N ALA A 193 -25.36 -2.95 -10.73
CA ALA A 193 -25.46 -2.20 -9.48
C ALA A 193 -26.90 -1.80 -9.16
N VAL A 194 -27.68 -1.40 -10.17
CA VAL A 194 -29.12 -1.11 -10.03
C VAL A 194 -29.92 -2.35 -9.61
N CYS A 195 -29.62 -3.52 -10.20
CA CYS A 195 -30.29 -4.77 -9.85
C CYS A 195 -29.97 -5.25 -8.43
N CYS A 196 -28.75 -5.02 -7.94
CA CYS A 196 -28.28 -5.51 -6.65
C CYS A 196 -28.78 -4.73 -5.43
N LYS A 197 -29.60 -3.68 -5.60
CA LYS A 197 -30.10 -2.79 -4.54
C LYS A 197 -29.04 -2.10 -3.66
N ASN A 198 -27.85 -2.66 -3.57
CA ASN A 198 -26.72 -2.12 -2.83
C ASN A 198 -25.45 -2.19 -3.69
N ARG A 199 -25.05 -1.03 -4.22
CA ARG A 199 -23.85 -0.87 -5.05
C ARG A 199 -22.57 -1.33 -4.35
N GLU A 200 -22.55 -1.25 -3.04
CA GLU A 200 -21.39 -1.68 -2.22
C GLU A 200 -21.14 -3.19 -2.24
N ASN A 201 -22.09 -3.99 -2.72
CA ASN A 201 -21.94 -5.43 -2.88
C ASN A 201 -21.56 -5.84 -4.30
N VAL A 202 -21.24 -4.89 -5.16
CA VAL A 202 -20.79 -5.12 -6.54
C VAL A 202 -19.32 -4.75 -6.65
N PHE A 203 -18.51 -5.68 -7.15
CA PHE A 203 -17.07 -5.55 -7.22
C PHE A 203 -16.60 -5.76 -8.65
N ARG A 204 -15.56 -5.03 -9.04
CA ARG A 204 -14.89 -5.17 -10.34
C ARG A 204 -13.65 -6.04 -10.17
N PHE A 205 -13.62 -7.14 -10.91
CA PHE A 205 -12.43 -7.97 -11.10
C PHE A 205 -11.68 -7.54 -12.37
N HIS A 206 -10.50 -8.09 -12.59
CA HIS A 206 -9.74 -7.83 -13.80
C HIS A 206 -10.37 -8.51 -15.02
N GLY A 207 -10.23 -7.91 -16.21
CA GLY A 207 -10.75 -8.46 -17.47
C GLY A 207 -12.11 -7.90 -17.86
N ASP A 208 -12.98 -8.75 -18.25
CA ASP A 208 -14.35 -8.50 -18.73
C ASP A 208 -15.45 -8.65 -17.65
#